data_80723b3c4498575d44ffced334989d4c
#
_entry.id   80723b3c4498575d44ffced334989d4c
#
_cell.length_a   1.000
_cell.length_b   1.000
_cell.length_c   1.000
_cell.angle_alpha   90.00
_cell.angle_beta   90.00
_cell.angle_gamma   90.00
#
_symmetry.space_group_name_H-M   'P 1'
#
loop_
_entity.id
_entity.type
_entity.pdbx_description
1 polymer ?
#
loop_
_entity_poly.entity_id
_entity_poly.type
_entity_poly.pdbx_seq_one_letter_code
_entity_poly.pdbx_strand_id
1 'polypeptide(L)'
;MADKELSFEVLEEVDNIKFPIFDVSLTKKVAPNKKEGNYVSIKSPDWISAIVETVGRSFILVSQYRHGVNNILTEFPCGMVEEGESSLDAILRECEEEIGLDKNKILEIKKLYEANPNPAFMDNKMTCYYIKVEVGCSDQKLDENEFVKRDFLSYPRVESIMNSPETSIMMKHAWEKYKKIIRGE
;
A
#
# COMPACT_ATOMS: atom_id res chain seq x y z
N MET A 1 18.23 -16.93 12.64
CA MET A 1 19.36 -17.36 11.78
C MET A 1 18.74 -17.92 10.50
N ALA A 2 19.20 -17.45 9.32
CA ALA A 2 18.72 -18.03 8.06
C ALA A 2 19.18 -19.50 7.99
N ASP A 3 18.27 -20.37 7.57
CA ASP A 3 18.56 -21.79 7.38
C ASP A 3 19.49 -21.92 6.16
N LYS A 4 20.75 -22.27 6.40
CA LYS A 4 21.77 -22.41 5.36
C LYS A 4 21.42 -23.45 4.31
N GLU A 5 20.57 -24.43 4.67
CA GLU A 5 20.12 -25.48 3.74
C GLU A 5 19.09 -24.97 2.73
N LEU A 6 18.48 -23.79 2.98
CA LEU A 6 17.49 -23.16 2.11
C LEU A 6 17.99 -21.85 1.47
N SER A 7 19.18 -21.39 1.85
CA SER A 7 19.72 -20.09 1.43
C SER A 7 20.38 -20.17 0.06
N PHE A 8 20.07 -19.19 -0.79
CA PHE A 8 20.72 -18.98 -2.08
C PHE A 8 21.85 -17.96 -1.93
N GLU A 9 22.95 -18.20 -2.62
CA GLU A 9 24.07 -17.26 -2.71
C GLU A 9 23.91 -16.40 -3.96
N VAL A 10 23.94 -15.09 -3.81
CA VAL A 10 23.87 -14.12 -4.92
C VAL A 10 25.26 -14.02 -5.55
N LEU A 11 25.38 -14.25 -6.86
CA LEU A 11 26.62 -14.13 -7.61
C LEU A 11 26.74 -12.76 -8.27
N GLU A 12 25.78 -12.40 -9.12
CA GLU A 12 25.80 -11.14 -9.89
C GLU A 12 24.39 -10.72 -10.33
N GLU A 13 24.20 -9.43 -10.56
CA GLU A 13 23.04 -8.92 -11.29
C GLU A 13 23.36 -9.04 -12.79
N VAL A 14 22.57 -9.85 -13.50
CA VAL A 14 22.78 -10.15 -14.92
C VAL A 14 22.18 -9.05 -15.80
N ASP A 15 21.01 -8.52 -15.38
CA ASP A 15 20.27 -7.50 -16.10
C ASP A 15 19.38 -6.71 -15.15
N ASN A 16 19.07 -5.46 -15.51
CA ASN A 16 18.14 -4.59 -14.77
C ASN A 16 17.39 -3.70 -15.75
N ILE A 17 16.08 -3.88 -15.84
CA ILE A 17 15.20 -3.06 -16.66
C ILE A 17 14.46 -2.08 -15.77
N LYS A 18 14.66 -0.79 -16.00
CA LYS A 18 14.03 0.29 -15.24
C LYS A 18 12.71 0.71 -15.86
N PHE A 19 11.69 0.81 -15.02
CA PHE A 19 10.39 1.37 -15.34
C PHE A 19 10.10 2.56 -14.41
N PRO A 20 9.13 3.43 -14.71
CA PRO A 20 8.85 4.61 -13.89
C PRO A 20 8.50 4.31 -12.43
N ILE A 21 7.89 3.15 -12.13
CA ILE A 21 7.38 2.82 -10.79
C ILE A 21 8.05 1.61 -10.13
N PHE A 22 8.88 0.88 -10.86
CA PHE A 22 9.65 -0.26 -10.32
C PHE A 22 10.75 -0.68 -11.30
N ASP A 23 11.74 -1.42 -10.80
CA ASP A 23 12.78 -2.05 -11.61
C ASP A 23 12.56 -3.57 -11.64
N VAL A 24 12.89 -4.20 -12.76
CA VAL A 24 12.93 -5.66 -12.88
C VAL A 24 14.38 -6.09 -12.96
N SER A 25 14.86 -6.82 -11.95
CA SER A 25 16.22 -7.35 -11.90
C SER A 25 16.26 -8.83 -12.22
N LEU A 26 17.22 -9.23 -13.04
CA LEU A 26 17.60 -10.63 -13.29
C LEU A 26 18.92 -10.91 -12.56
N THR A 27 18.88 -11.76 -11.54
CA THR A 27 20.01 -12.05 -10.67
C THR A 27 20.44 -13.51 -10.80
N LYS A 28 21.70 -13.76 -11.04
CA LYS A 28 22.30 -15.10 -11.02
C LYS A 28 22.58 -15.52 -9.58
N LYS A 29 22.07 -16.68 -9.18
CA LYS A 29 22.25 -17.22 -7.82
C LYS A 29 22.63 -18.70 -7.85
N VAL A 30 23.32 -19.14 -6.78
CA VAL A 30 23.60 -20.56 -6.51
C VAL A 30 22.61 -21.08 -5.49
N ALA A 31 21.90 -22.13 -5.85
CA ALA A 31 21.00 -22.85 -4.94
C ALA A 31 21.78 -23.71 -3.92
N PRO A 32 21.14 -24.16 -2.82
CA PRO A 32 21.79 -25.04 -1.83
C PRO A 32 22.40 -26.33 -2.42
N ASN A 33 21.81 -26.86 -3.50
CA ASN A 33 22.31 -28.02 -4.22
C ASN A 33 23.48 -27.72 -5.18
N LYS A 34 24.08 -26.53 -5.10
CA LYS A 34 25.19 -26.01 -5.93
C LYS A 34 24.86 -25.79 -7.41
N LYS A 35 23.59 -25.82 -7.80
CA LYS A 35 23.18 -25.46 -9.16
C LYS A 35 22.99 -23.97 -9.28
N GLU A 36 23.48 -23.40 -10.37
CA GLU A 36 23.27 -22.00 -10.74
C GLU A 36 21.94 -21.82 -11.49
N GLY A 37 21.33 -20.66 -11.32
CA GLY A 37 20.12 -20.27 -12.02
C GLY A 37 19.91 -18.76 -12.01
N ASN A 38 19.07 -18.29 -12.92
CA ASN A 38 18.68 -16.88 -13.01
C ASN A 38 17.30 -16.69 -12.38
N TYR A 39 17.17 -15.66 -11.53
CA TYR A 39 15.97 -15.38 -10.75
C TYR A 39 15.56 -13.93 -10.95
N VAL A 40 14.27 -13.73 -11.25
CA VAL A 40 13.68 -12.40 -11.42
C VAL A 40 13.21 -11.87 -10.07
N SER A 41 13.47 -10.60 -9.81
CA SER A 41 12.87 -9.86 -8.70
C SER A 41 12.42 -8.48 -9.17
N ILE A 42 11.42 -7.92 -8.50
CA ILE A 42 10.93 -6.55 -8.71
C ILE A 42 11.40 -5.72 -7.53
N LYS A 43 12.10 -4.62 -7.83
CA LYS A 43 12.49 -3.59 -6.87
C LYS A 43 11.51 -2.42 -7.01
N SER A 44 10.82 -2.08 -5.95
CA SER A 44 9.81 -1.02 -5.94
C SER A 44 9.98 -0.15 -4.70
N PRO A 45 9.62 1.14 -4.74
CA PRO A 45 9.44 1.91 -3.53
C PRO A 45 8.48 1.20 -2.56
N ASP A 46 8.63 1.47 -1.27
CA ASP A 46 7.67 0.99 -0.28
C ASP A 46 6.30 1.61 -0.52
N TRP A 47 5.25 0.89 -0.24
CA TRP A 47 3.87 1.35 -0.39
C TRP A 47 3.24 1.72 0.94
N ILE A 48 2.32 2.69 0.91
CA ILE A 48 1.54 3.08 2.08
C ILE A 48 0.06 3.12 1.74
N SER A 49 -0.78 2.89 2.75
CA SER A 49 -2.23 3.16 2.67
C SER A 49 -2.79 3.53 4.03
N ALA A 50 -3.98 4.13 4.05
CA ALA A 50 -4.67 4.44 5.30
C ALA A 50 -6.17 4.18 5.25
N ILE A 51 -6.70 3.57 6.32
CA ILE A 51 -8.12 3.63 6.62
C ILE A 51 -8.39 4.96 7.30
N VAL A 52 -9.07 5.85 6.62
CA VAL A 52 -9.42 7.19 7.15
C VAL A 52 -10.88 7.18 7.57
N GLU A 53 -11.14 7.32 8.89
CA GLU A 53 -12.47 7.36 9.49
C GLU A 53 -12.76 8.74 10.05
N THR A 54 -13.93 9.30 9.71
CA THR A 54 -14.42 10.55 10.31
C THR A 54 -15.10 10.31 11.66
N VAL A 55 -15.20 11.33 12.50
CA VAL A 55 -15.98 11.25 13.76
C VAL A 55 -17.45 10.84 13.55
N GLY A 56 -18.01 11.10 12.36
CA GLY A 56 -19.34 10.66 11.95
C GLY A 56 -19.42 9.19 11.48
N ARG A 57 -18.35 8.42 11.63
CA ARG A 57 -18.24 7.01 11.21
C ARG A 57 -18.43 6.79 9.71
N SER A 58 -18.10 7.77 8.89
CA SER A 58 -17.90 7.60 7.46
C SER A 58 -16.41 7.34 7.19
N PHE A 59 -16.14 6.55 6.17
CA PHE A 59 -14.78 6.26 5.69
C PHE A 59 -14.53 7.03 4.41
N ILE A 60 -13.33 7.56 4.26
CA ILE A 60 -12.92 8.26 3.06
C ILE A 60 -12.12 7.28 2.20
N LEU A 61 -12.66 6.98 1.03
CA LEU A 61 -12.03 6.13 0.02
C LEU A 61 -11.79 6.93 -1.25
N VAL A 62 -10.99 6.38 -2.12
CA VAL A 62 -10.71 6.93 -3.44
C VAL A 62 -11.04 5.92 -4.53
N SER A 63 -11.53 6.41 -5.66
CA SER A 63 -11.76 5.59 -6.85
C SER A 63 -10.81 6.04 -7.95
N GLN A 64 -10.03 5.11 -8.50
CA GLN A 64 -9.05 5.39 -9.55
C GLN A 64 -8.91 4.21 -10.51
N TYR A 65 -8.40 4.48 -11.71
CA TYR A 65 -8.15 3.45 -12.72
C TYR A 65 -6.86 2.69 -12.41
N ARG A 66 -6.95 1.37 -12.32
CA ARG A 66 -5.80 0.48 -12.08
C ARG A 66 -5.44 -0.28 -13.34
N HIS A 67 -4.33 0.11 -13.95
CA HIS A 67 -3.84 -0.45 -15.21
C HIS A 67 -3.62 -1.97 -15.17
N GLY A 68 -3.21 -2.52 -14.02
CA GLY A 68 -2.96 -3.95 -13.87
C GLY A 68 -4.20 -4.83 -14.04
N VAL A 69 -5.38 -4.32 -13.69
CA VAL A 69 -6.67 -5.02 -13.82
C VAL A 69 -7.59 -4.37 -14.87
N ASN A 70 -7.14 -3.27 -15.48
CA ASN A 70 -7.86 -2.54 -16.53
C ASN A 70 -9.26 -2.09 -16.10
N ASN A 71 -9.39 -1.65 -14.84
CA ASN A 71 -10.68 -1.31 -14.24
C ASN A 71 -10.55 -0.17 -13.22
N ILE A 72 -11.67 0.49 -12.90
CA ILE A 72 -11.75 1.46 -11.79
C ILE A 72 -11.98 0.68 -10.50
N LEU A 73 -11.08 0.86 -9.53
CA LEU A 73 -11.21 0.29 -8.20
C LEU A 73 -11.47 1.39 -7.17
N THR A 74 -12.26 1.04 -6.15
CA THR A 74 -12.45 1.89 -4.96
C THR A 74 -11.61 1.34 -3.83
N GLU A 75 -10.69 2.15 -3.33
CA GLU A 75 -9.61 1.76 -2.44
C GLU A 75 -9.48 2.74 -1.27
N PHE A 76 -8.74 2.33 -0.23
CA PHE A 76 -8.24 3.29 0.76
C PHE A 76 -7.20 4.20 0.11
N PRO A 77 -7.06 5.47 0.55
CA PRO A 77 -5.96 6.34 0.11
C PRO A 77 -4.62 5.62 0.22
N CYS A 78 -3.80 5.72 -0.81
CA CYS A 78 -2.55 4.95 -0.90
C CYS A 78 -1.58 5.59 -1.88
N GLY A 79 -0.29 5.33 -1.68
CA GLY A 79 0.75 5.79 -2.57
C GLY A 79 2.08 5.11 -2.33
N MET A 80 3.15 5.74 -2.78
CA MET A 80 4.52 5.28 -2.63
C MET A 80 5.27 6.19 -1.65
N VAL A 81 6.22 5.58 -0.94
CA VAL A 81 7.16 6.31 -0.10
C VAL A 81 8.26 6.88 -1.00
N GLU A 82 8.47 8.18 -0.95
CA GLU A 82 9.54 8.85 -1.69
C GLU A 82 10.91 8.66 -1.03
N GLU A 83 11.98 8.92 -1.78
CA GLU A 83 13.35 8.79 -1.26
C GLU A 83 13.57 9.74 -0.07
N GLY A 84 13.98 9.19 1.06
CA GLY A 84 14.22 9.93 2.30
C GLY A 84 12.96 10.24 3.12
N GLU A 85 11.79 9.85 2.66
CA GLU A 85 10.52 10.05 3.36
C GLU A 85 10.22 8.90 4.33
N SER A 86 9.60 9.20 5.47
CA SER A 86 9.05 8.14 6.34
C SER A 86 7.70 7.67 5.83
N SER A 87 7.32 6.40 6.12
CA SER A 87 5.99 5.89 5.75
C SER A 87 4.84 6.70 6.36
N LEU A 88 5.07 7.38 7.50
CA LEU A 88 4.07 8.25 8.12
C LEU A 88 3.94 9.57 7.37
N ASP A 89 5.05 10.19 6.99
CA ASP A 89 5.02 11.43 6.22
C ASP A 89 4.40 11.18 4.84
N ALA A 90 4.78 10.08 4.19
CA ALA A 90 4.20 9.66 2.90
C ALA A 90 2.68 9.53 2.96
N ILE A 91 2.13 8.80 3.94
CA ILE A 91 0.67 8.63 4.01
C ILE A 91 -0.05 9.94 4.34
N LEU A 92 0.57 10.84 5.09
CA LEU A 92 -0.02 12.16 5.37
C LEU A 92 0.00 13.07 4.14
N ARG A 93 1.04 12.98 3.30
CA ARG A 93 1.14 13.67 2.01
C ARG A 93 0.06 13.16 1.06
N GLU A 94 0.00 11.84 0.83
CA GLU A 94 -0.99 11.22 -0.05
C GLU A 94 -2.44 11.50 0.39
N CYS A 95 -2.72 11.46 1.70
CA CYS A 95 -4.04 11.82 2.20
C CYS A 95 -4.35 13.31 2.00
N GLU A 96 -3.36 14.21 2.07
CA GLU A 96 -3.57 15.62 1.73
C GLU A 96 -3.87 15.78 0.23
N GLU A 97 -3.16 15.09 -0.64
CA GLU A 97 -3.30 15.16 -2.10
C GLU A 97 -4.59 14.49 -2.57
N GLU A 98 -4.78 13.21 -2.26
CA GLU A 98 -5.89 12.39 -2.76
C GLU A 98 -7.24 12.72 -2.12
N ILE A 99 -7.28 13.08 -0.84
CA ILE A 99 -8.54 13.28 -0.12
C ILE A 99 -8.71 14.66 0.53
N GLY A 100 -7.72 15.55 0.38
CA GLY A 100 -7.76 16.88 0.97
C GLY A 100 -7.73 16.86 2.50
N LEU A 101 -6.99 15.94 3.09
CA LEU A 101 -6.86 15.80 4.54
C LEU A 101 -6.17 17.04 5.14
N ASP A 102 -6.82 17.69 6.11
CA ASP A 102 -6.17 18.70 6.95
C ASP A 102 -5.50 18.00 8.14
N LYS A 103 -4.17 18.06 8.19
CA LYS A 103 -3.37 17.43 9.26
C LYS A 103 -3.75 17.95 10.66
N ASN A 104 -4.26 19.19 10.76
CA ASN A 104 -4.71 19.78 12.03
C ASN A 104 -6.02 19.16 12.54
N LYS A 105 -6.74 18.43 11.71
CA LYS A 105 -8.01 17.76 12.06
C LYS A 105 -7.83 16.29 12.42
N ILE A 106 -6.59 15.81 12.44
CA ILE A 106 -6.29 14.44 12.83
C ILE A 106 -6.41 14.29 14.35
N LEU A 107 -7.23 13.34 14.78
CA LEU A 107 -7.46 13.02 16.19
C LEU A 107 -6.64 11.84 16.67
N GLU A 108 -6.39 10.88 15.77
CA GLU A 108 -5.64 9.66 16.08
C GLU A 108 -4.96 9.15 14.82
N ILE A 109 -3.72 8.67 14.96
CA ILE A 109 -3.01 7.90 13.94
C ILE A 109 -2.46 6.65 14.59
N LYS A 110 -2.66 5.49 13.95
CA LYS A 110 -2.15 4.21 14.42
C LYS A 110 -1.66 3.37 13.25
N LYS A 111 -0.43 2.87 13.34
CA LYS A 111 0.08 1.87 12.40
C LYS A 111 -0.67 0.54 12.63
N LEU A 112 -1.31 0.01 11.60
CA LEU A 112 -2.05 -1.23 11.65
C LEU A 112 -1.17 -2.44 11.41
N TYR A 113 -0.33 -2.36 10.37
CA TYR A 113 0.63 -3.41 10.01
C TYR A 113 1.70 -2.88 9.06
N GLU A 114 2.75 -3.67 8.92
CA GLU A 114 3.73 -3.61 7.86
C GLU A 114 3.99 -5.03 7.37
N ALA A 115 3.99 -5.24 6.07
CA ALA A 115 4.19 -6.56 5.47
C ALA A 115 4.75 -6.44 4.05
N ASN A 116 5.40 -7.49 3.57
CA ASN A 116 5.80 -7.57 2.16
C ASN A 116 4.57 -7.96 1.33
N PRO A 117 4.23 -7.21 0.27
CA PRO A 117 3.06 -7.50 -0.58
C PRO A 117 3.17 -8.84 -1.29
N ASN A 118 4.34 -9.16 -1.81
CA ASN A 118 4.62 -10.43 -2.46
C ASN A 118 6.10 -10.84 -2.32
N PRO A 119 6.50 -11.45 -1.18
CA PRO A 119 7.90 -11.79 -0.90
C PRO A 119 8.49 -12.85 -1.83
N ALA A 120 7.69 -13.46 -2.71
CA ALA A 120 8.18 -14.43 -3.68
C ALA A 120 9.09 -13.78 -4.73
N PHE A 121 8.84 -12.51 -5.09
CA PHE A 121 9.62 -11.80 -6.09
C PHE A 121 9.66 -10.27 -5.93
N MET A 122 9.04 -9.70 -4.89
CA MET A 122 9.09 -8.27 -4.58
C MET A 122 9.85 -8.04 -3.29
N ASP A 123 10.64 -6.96 -3.25
CA ASP A 123 11.47 -6.60 -2.09
C ASP A 123 10.86 -5.51 -1.21
N ASN A 124 9.86 -4.78 -1.72
CA ASN A 124 9.25 -3.67 -1.02
C ASN A 124 8.33 -4.11 0.13
N LYS A 125 8.02 -3.15 0.97
CA LYS A 125 7.04 -3.29 2.05
C LYS A 125 5.79 -2.48 1.74
N MET A 126 4.70 -2.84 2.41
CA MET A 126 3.49 -2.04 2.50
C MET A 126 3.19 -1.76 3.96
N THR A 127 3.06 -0.49 4.31
CA THR A 127 2.63 -0.03 5.63
C THR A 127 1.22 0.52 5.55
N CYS A 128 0.33 0.05 6.43
CA CYS A 128 -1.02 0.56 6.53
C CYS A 128 -1.25 1.27 7.86
N TYR A 129 -1.96 2.38 7.81
CA TYR A 129 -2.36 3.19 8.95
C TYR A 129 -3.88 3.23 9.13
N TYR A 130 -4.31 3.48 10.34
CA TYR A 130 -5.63 3.98 10.70
C TYR A 130 -5.49 5.44 11.07
N ILE A 131 -6.34 6.29 10.51
CA ILE A 131 -6.37 7.72 10.77
C ILE A 131 -7.81 8.10 11.12
N LYS A 132 -8.01 8.68 12.30
CA LYS A 132 -9.29 9.25 12.70
C LYS A 132 -9.25 10.76 12.58
N VAL A 133 -10.26 11.33 11.93
CA VAL A 133 -10.29 12.77 11.63
C VAL A 133 -11.62 13.42 12.02
N GLU A 134 -11.57 14.72 12.32
CA GLU A 134 -12.76 15.55 12.34
C GLU A 134 -13.37 15.66 10.94
N VAL A 135 -14.65 16.01 10.86
CA VAL A 135 -15.32 16.23 9.56
C VAL A 135 -14.78 17.48 8.88
N GLY A 136 -14.48 17.37 7.61
CA GLY A 136 -14.06 18.48 6.74
C GLY A 136 -12.73 18.19 6.06
N CYS A 137 -12.82 17.88 4.79
CA CYS A 137 -11.68 17.82 3.88
C CYS A 137 -11.66 19.08 3.04
N SER A 138 -10.48 19.60 2.72
CA SER A 138 -10.26 20.63 1.70
C SER A 138 -10.38 20.04 0.29
N ASP A 139 -10.11 20.85 -0.73
CA ASP A 139 -10.02 20.36 -2.10
C ASP A 139 -8.82 19.40 -2.26
N GLN A 140 -8.96 18.44 -3.16
CA GLN A 140 -7.89 17.53 -3.54
C GLN A 140 -6.78 18.30 -4.26
N LYS A 141 -5.53 17.87 -4.10
CA LYS A 141 -4.35 18.48 -4.71
C LYS A 141 -3.65 17.47 -5.62
N LEU A 142 -4.39 16.98 -6.61
CA LEU A 142 -3.93 15.95 -7.53
C LEU A 142 -2.91 16.51 -8.53
N ASP A 143 -1.98 15.68 -8.95
CA ASP A 143 -1.07 15.97 -10.05
C ASP A 143 -1.83 16.03 -11.38
N GLU A 144 -1.25 16.70 -12.40
CA GLU A 144 -1.89 16.91 -13.71
C GLU A 144 -2.36 15.62 -14.40
N ASN A 145 -1.66 14.52 -14.15
CA ASN A 145 -1.96 13.21 -14.74
C ASN A 145 -2.65 12.24 -13.76
N GLU A 146 -3.09 12.73 -12.63
CA GLU A 146 -3.73 11.92 -11.59
C GLU A 146 -5.25 12.11 -11.61
N PHE A 147 -5.97 11.01 -11.78
CA PHE A 147 -7.44 10.98 -11.90
C PHE A 147 -8.02 10.16 -10.75
N VAL A 148 -8.16 10.83 -9.59
CA VAL A 148 -8.64 10.21 -8.35
C VAL A 148 -9.91 10.90 -7.90
N LYS A 149 -10.95 10.11 -7.62
CA LYS A 149 -12.22 10.60 -7.08
C LYS A 149 -12.36 10.19 -5.62
N ARG A 150 -12.55 11.13 -4.72
CA ARG A 150 -12.81 10.91 -3.31
C ARG A 150 -14.30 10.61 -3.07
N ASP A 151 -14.58 9.59 -2.25
CA ASP A 151 -15.93 9.20 -1.82
C ASP A 151 -16.00 9.01 -0.28
N PHE A 152 -17.13 9.43 0.33
CA PHE A 152 -17.43 9.21 1.74
C PHE A 152 -18.41 8.04 1.85
N LEU A 153 -17.95 6.95 2.44
CA LEU A 153 -18.71 5.69 2.46
C LEU A 153 -19.04 5.25 3.88
N SER A 154 -20.22 4.67 4.05
CA SER A 154 -20.63 4.05 5.31
C SER A 154 -19.92 2.71 5.52
N TYR A 155 -19.83 2.27 6.80
CA TYR A 155 -19.26 0.97 7.15
C TYR A 155 -19.82 -0.20 6.30
N PRO A 156 -21.15 -0.39 6.12
CA PRO A 156 -21.67 -1.49 5.30
C PRO A 156 -21.20 -1.41 3.84
N ARG A 157 -21.00 -0.20 3.30
CA ARG A 157 -20.53 -0.03 1.93
C ARG A 157 -19.05 -0.42 1.81
N VAL A 158 -18.23 -0.01 2.76
CA VAL A 158 -16.82 -0.44 2.82
C VAL A 158 -16.72 -1.95 2.99
N GLU A 159 -17.49 -2.55 3.90
CA GLU A 159 -17.54 -4.01 4.08
C GLU A 159 -17.89 -4.73 2.77
N SER A 160 -18.86 -4.21 2.01
CA SER A 160 -19.21 -4.76 0.69
C SER A 160 -18.05 -4.70 -0.31
N ILE A 161 -17.30 -3.59 -0.33
CA ILE A 161 -16.11 -3.43 -1.19
C ILE A 161 -15.02 -4.41 -0.77
N MET A 162 -14.74 -4.52 0.54
CA MET A 162 -13.71 -5.43 1.06
C MET A 162 -14.03 -6.91 0.78
N ASN A 163 -15.29 -7.27 0.62
CA ASN A 163 -15.71 -8.62 0.25
C ASN A 163 -15.68 -8.88 -1.27
N SER A 164 -15.46 -7.86 -2.11
CA SER A 164 -15.33 -8.03 -3.55
C SER A 164 -14.07 -8.85 -3.92
N PRO A 165 -14.13 -9.75 -4.92
CA PRO A 165 -12.94 -10.46 -5.41
C PRO A 165 -11.90 -9.52 -6.05
N GLU A 166 -12.30 -8.34 -6.51
CA GLU A 166 -11.42 -7.36 -7.15
C GLU A 166 -10.60 -6.56 -6.14
N THR A 167 -11.02 -6.52 -4.87
CA THR A 167 -10.30 -5.79 -3.83
C THR A 167 -8.99 -6.47 -3.48
N SER A 168 -7.92 -5.67 -3.40
CA SER A 168 -6.59 -6.10 -3.00
C SER A 168 -6.61 -6.84 -1.66
N ILE A 169 -5.85 -7.93 -1.56
CA ILE A 169 -5.69 -8.69 -0.31
C ILE A 169 -5.10 -7.84 0.82
N MET A 170 -4.26 -6.86 0.49
CA MET A 170 -3.67 -5.95 1.46
C MET A 170 -4.74 -5.05 2.09
N MET A 171 -5.69 -4.54 1.30
CA MET A 171 -6.83 -3.76 1.81
C MET A 171 -7.76 -4.61 2.68
N LYS A 172 -8.04 -5.85 2.27
CA LYS A 172 -8.81 -6.80 3.09
C LYS A 172 -8.12 -7.05 4.43
N HIS A 173 -6.81 -7.22 4.42
CA HIS A 173 -6.03 -7.39 5.64
C HIS A 173 -6.10 -6.14 6.54
N ALA A 174 -5.96 -4.95 5.96
CA ALA A 174 -6.11 -3.68 6.68
C ALA A 174 -7.49 -3.59 7.36
N TRP A 175 -8.54 -3.93 6.62
CA TRP A 175 -9.91 -3.90 7.11
C TRP A 175 -10.15 -4.89 8.27
N GLU A 176 -9.60 -6.09 8.19
CA GLU A 176 -9.65 -7.05 9.31
C GLU A 176 -8.90 -6.55 10.55
N LYS A 177 -7.75 -5.90 10.37
CA LYS A 177 -7.02 -5.26 11.49
C LYS A 177 -7.83 -4.12 12.13
N TYR A 178 -8.47 -3.28 11.30
CA TYR A 178 -9.34 -2.21 11.79
C TYR A 178 -10.53 -2.78 12.59
N LYS A 179 -11.19 -3.84 12.08
CA LYS A 179 -12.31 -4.48 12.79
C LYS A 179 -11.94 -4.99 14.19
N LYS A 180 -10.71 -5.45 14.39
CA LYS A 180 -10.21 -5.84 15.73
C LYS A 180 -10.09 -4.63 16.66
N ILE A 181 -9.57 -3.51 16.15
CA ILE A 181 -9.45 -2.27 16.93
C ILE A 181 -10.82 -1.81 17.44
N ILE A 182 -11.85 -1.76 16.59
CA ILE A 182 -13.19 -1.31 17.00
C ILE A 182 -13.88 -2.30 17.94
N ARG A 183 -13.47 -3.56 17.99
CA ARG A 183 -13.94 -4.58 18.92
C ARG A 183 -13.16 -4.60 20.23
N GLY A 184 -12.06 -3.85 20.34
CA GLY A 184 -11.19 -3.84 21.50
C GLY A 184 -10.34 -5.11 21.65
N GLU A 185 -10.03 -5.79 20.53
CA GLU A 185 -9.21 -7.00 20.44
C GLU A 185 -7.73 -6.71 20.14
#